data_73070ae425363b10929bd26d8c43d74c
#
_entry.id   73070ae425363b10929bd26d8c43d74c
#
_cell.length_a   1.000
_cell.length_b   1.000
_cell.length_c   1.000
_cell.angle_alpha   90.00
_cell.angle_beta   90.00
_cell.angle_gamma   90.00
#
_symmetry.space_group_name_H-M   'P 1'
#
loop_
_entity.id
_entity.type
_entity.pdbx_description
1 polymer ?
#
loop_
_entity_poly.entity_id
_entity_poly.type
_entity_poly.pdbx_seq_one_letter_code
_entity_poly.pdbx_strand_id
1 'polypeptide(L)'
;KTTVARGILQLLRQQAKITGSALLNGKDLGSLNGPELRQARVDMQVIFQDPFSSLNPRMRVKEILLEGLESLHPDIPASEALGRIEGVIGLCGLRSDSLNRYPHEFSGGQRQRLAIARALVVEPKLLICDEPTSALDVSVQAQILNLLNEIQRSRDISYLFITHNFGVVRYLADEVIVMKSGEVVEAGSAEEILNRPKDPY
;
A
#
# COMPACT_ATOMS: atom_id res chain seq x y z
N LYS A 1 8.54 11.90 -4.39
CA LYS A 1 8.30 10.78 -3.46
C LYS A 1 7.65 9.60 -4.21
N THR A 2 6.50 9.77 -4.85
CA THR A 2 5.82 8.75 -5.68
C THR A 2 6.74 8.08 -6.69
N THR A 3 7.63 8.84 -7.35
CA THR A 3 8.61 8.31 -8.31
C THR A 3 9.57 7.30 -7.65
N VAL A 4 9.99 7.55 -6.40
CA VAL A 4 10.83 6.62 -5.63
C VAL A 4 10.07 5.32 -5.36
N ALA A 5 8.83 5.40 -4.88
CA ALA A 5 7.98 4.22 -4.68
C ALA A 5 7.82 3.39 -5.96
N ARG A 6 7.51 4.05 -7.08
CA ARG A 6 7.41 3.39 -8.39
C ARG A 6 8.73 2.78 -8.86
N GLY A 7 9.86 3.42 -8.52
CA GLY A 7 11.21 2.89 -8.76
C GLY A 7 11.46 1.60 -7.97
N ILE A 8 11.18 1.61 -6.67
CA ILE A 8 11.28 0.43 -5.79
C ILE A 8 10.42 -0.72 -6.32
N LEU A 9 9.17 -0.43 -6.68
CA LEU A 9 8.22 -1.39 -7.27
C LEU A 9 8.62 -1.88 -8.68
N GLN A 10 9.71 -1.34 -9.24
CA GLN A 10 10.18 -1.65 -10.58
C GLN A 10 9.13 -1.38 -11.69
N LEU A 11 8.26 -0.39 -11.49
CA LEU A 11 7.24 0.02 -12.45
C LEU A 11 7.78 0.96 -13.53
N LEU A 12 8.97 1.54 -13.33
CA LEU A 12 9.58 2.51 -14.23
C LEU A 12 10.67 1.94 -15.13
N ARG A 13 10.93 0.62 -15.12
CA ARG A 13 12.04 -0.03 -15.87
C ARG A 13 12.08 0.32 -17.36
N GLN A 14 10.92 0.51 -17.99
CA GLN A 14 10.83 0.84 -19.42
C GLN A 14 10.83 2.35 -19.70
N GLN A 15 10.66 3.18 -18.66
CA GLN A 15 10.43 4.62 -18.79
C GLN A 15 11.58 5.46 -18.26
N ALA A 16 12.38 4.89 -17.35
CA ALA A 16 13.47 5.61 -16.70
C ALA A 16 14.66 4.70 -16.37
N LYS A 17 15.86 5.30 -16.34
CA LYS A 17 17.06 4.64 -15.82
C LYS A 17 17.00 4.65 -14.29
N ILE A 18 16.96 3.46 -13.67
CA ILE A 18 17.00 3.28 -12.23
C ILE A 18 18.41 2.87 -11.85
N THR A 19 19.02 3.57 -10.87
CA THR A 19 20.34 3.27 -10.32
C THR A 19 20.24 3.11 -8.80
N GLY A 20 21.18 2.39 -8.20
CA GLY A 20 21.14 2.02 -6.79
C GLY A 20 20.52 0.65 -6.58
N SER A 21 20.28 0.27 -5.33
CA SER A 21 19.69 -1.01 -4.94
C SER A 21 18.49 -0.83 -4.02
N ALA A 22 17.50 -1.72 -4.14
CA ALA A 22 16.38 -1.82 -3.24
C ALA A 22 16.23 -3.28 -2.80
N LEU A 23 16.48 -3.55 -1.53
CA LEU A 23 16.48 -4.91 -1.00
C LEU A 23 15.13 -5.25 -0.36
N LEU A 24 14.54 -6.35 -0.79
CA LEU A 24 13.37 -6.96 -0.15
C LEU A 24 13.74 -8.39 0.27
N ASN A 25 13.65 -8.69 1.55
CA ASN A 25 14.07 -9.99 2.10
C ASN A 25 15.50 -10.38 1.67
N GLY A 26 16.43 -9.42 1.60
CA GLY A 26 17.83 -9.62 1.19
C GLY A 26 18.06 -9.75 -0.31
N LYS A 27 17.02 -9.68 -1.16
CA LYS A 27 17.13 -9.73 -2.62
C LYS A 27 17.00 -8.34 -3.22
N ASP A 28 17.92 -7.97 -4.11
CA ASP A 28 17.82 -6.69 -4.83
C ASP A 28 16.76 -6.76 -5.92
N LEU A 29 15.69 -5.98 -5.74
CA LEU A 29 14.57 -5.90 -6.68
C LEU A 29 15.01 -5.47 -8.09
N GLY A 30 16.08 -4.67 -8.18
CA GLY A 30 16.62 -4.22 -9.46
C GLY A 30 17.19 -5.36 -10.32
N SER A 31 17.72 -6.39 -9.68
CA SER A 31 18.33 -7.55 -10.34
C SER A 31 17.34 -8.65 -10.74
N LEU A 32 16.11 -8.65 -10.19
CA LEU A 32 15.13 -9.71 -10.42
C LEU A 32 14.59 -9.69 -11.85
N ASN A 33 14.44 -10.87 -12.44
CA ASN A 33 13.75 -11.06 -13.73
C ASN A 33 12.22 -11.12 -13.58
N GLY A 34 11.48 -11.31 -14.68
CA GLY A 34 10.02 -11.29 -14.67
C GLY A 34 9.35 -12.23 -13.65
N PRO A 35 9.67 -13.56 -13.67
CA PRO A 35 9.10 -14.51 -12.71
C PRO A 35 9.50 -14.21 -11.26
N GLU A 36 10.77 -13.90 -11.01
CA GLU A 36 11.28 -13.59 -9.67
C GLU A 36 10.68 -12.29 -9.12
N LEU A 37 10.56 -11.27 -9.98
CA LEU A 37 9.90 -10.02 -9.62
C LEU A 37 8.41 -10.23 -9.32
N ARG A 38 7.74 -11.11 -10.08
CA ARG A 38 6.34 -11.48 -9.79
C ARG A 38 6.21 -12.12 -8.41
N GLN A 39 7.12 -13.02 -8.05
CA GLN A 39 7.18 -13.63 -6.72
C GLN A 39 7.45 -12.57 -5.63
N ALA A 40 8.37 -11.64 -5.85
CA ALA A 40 8.64 -10.56 -4.91
C ALA A 40 7.43 -9.63 -4.71
N ARG A 41 6.55 -9.50 -5.71
CA ARG A 41 5.32 -8.71 -5.62
C ARG A 41 4.25 -9.33 -4.73
N VAL A 42 4.31 -10.63 -4.43
CA VAL A 42 3.47 -11.24 -3.38
C VAL A 42 3.80 -10.59 -2.04
N ASP A 43 5.09 -10.51 -1.70
CA ASP A 43 5.55 -9.92 -0.44
C ASP A 43 5.40 -8.39 -0.38
N MET A 44 5.21 -7.71 -1.51
CA MET A 44 5.22 -6.24 -1.61
C MET A 44 4.02 -5.72 -2.41
N GLN A 45 3.12 -5.01 -1.75
CA GLN A 45 1.94 -4.43 -2.38
C GLN A 45 1.90 -2.91 -2.22
N VAL A 46 1.03 -2.26 -3.00
CA VAL A 46 0.94 -0.79 -3.02
C VAL A 46 -0.51 -0.32 -2.92
N ILE A 47 -0.70 0.72 -2.10
CA ILE A 47 -1.93 1.53 -2.07
C ILE A 47 -1.58 2.88 -2.70
N PHE A 48 -2.19 3.17 -3.84
CA PHE A 48 -1.99 4.44 -4.57
C PHE A 48 -2.83 5.57 -3.96
N GLN A 49 -2.41 6.79 -4.26
CA GLN A 49 -3.03 8.03 -3.80
C GLN A 49 -4.52 8.15 -4.20
N ASP A 50 -4.85 7.71 -5.43
CA ASP A 50 -6.22 7.74 -5.93
C ASP A 50 -6.81 6.33 -5.99
N PRO A 51 -7.74 5.99 -5.08
CA PRO A 51 -8.39 4.69 -5.09
C PRO A 51 -9.31 4.51 -6.31
N PHE A 52 -9.79 5.60 -6.91
CA PHE A 52 -10.67 5.56 -8.08
C PHE A 52 -9.96 4.99 -9.31
N SER A 53 -8.78 5.53 -9.61
CA SER A 53 -7.97 5.09 -10.75
C SER A 53 -7.38 3.69 -10.55
N SER A 54 -7.31 3.24 -9.29
CA SER A 54 -6.71 1.95 -8.94
C SER A 54 -7.67 0.76 -9.02
N LEU A 55 -8.99 1.00 -8.99
CA LEU A 55 -10.03 -0.03 -9.04
C LEU A 55 -10.70 -0.06 -10.42
N ASN A 56 -10.82 -1.22 -11.05
CA ASN A 56 -11.53 -1.35 -12.33
C ASN A 56 -13.05 -1.11 -12.12
N PRO A 57 -13.64 -0.02 -12.68
CA PRO A 57 -15.02 0.32 -12.40
C PRO A 57 -16.05 -0.64 -13.05
N ARG A 58 -15.59 -1.51 -13.95
CA ARG A 58 -16.42 -2.49 -14.67
C ARG A 58 -16.48 -3.86 -14.00
N MET A 59 -15.66 -4.06 -12.96
CA MET A 59 -15.59 -5.31 -12.20
C MET A 59 -16.28 -5.14 -10.86
N ARG A 60 -16.89 -6.20 -10.37
CA ARG A 60 -17.41 -6.26 -8.99
C ARG A 60 -16.23 -6.39 -8.02
N VAL A 61 -16.44 -5.99 -6.78
CA VAL A 61 -15.41 -6.07 -5.72
C VAL A 61 -14.81 -7.46 -5.62
N LYS A 62 -15.64 -8.52 -5.64
CA LYS A 62 -15.15 -9.91 -5.62
C LYS A 62 -14.20 -10.21 -6.77
N GLU A 63 -14.52 -9.75 -7.97
CA GLU A 63 -13.70 -9.97 -9.18
C GLU A 63 -12.36 -9.24 -9.10
N ILE A 64 -12.36 -7.99 -8.59
CA ILE A 64 -11.14 -7.20 -8.37
C ILE A 64 -10.18 -7.88 -7.38
N LEU A 65 -10.72 -8.42 -6.28
CA LEU A 65 -9.91 -9.09 -5.27
C LEU A 65 -9.39 -10.44 -5.78
N LEU A 66 -10.23 -11.17 -6.51
CA LEU A 66 -9.88 -12.47 -7.08
C LEU A 66 -8.82 -12.33 -8.17
N GLU A 67 -8.94 -11.34 -9.08
CA GLU A 67 -7.95 -11.07 -10.12
C GLU A 67 -6.54 -10.86 -9.53
N GLY A 68 -6.44 -10.04 -8.48
CA GLY A 68 -5.16 -9.80 -7.79
C GLY A 68 -4.59 -11.06 -7.16
N LEU A 69 -5.45 -11.83 -6.52
CA LEU A 69 -5.07 -13.05 -5.83
C LEU A 69 -4.62 -14.15 -6.81
N GLU A 70 -5.42 -14.46 -7.83
CA GLU A 70 -5.10 -15.46 -8.85
C GLU A 70 -3.86 -15.07 -9.69
N SER A 71 -3.69 -13.78 -9.93
CA SER A 71 -2.51 -13.28 -10.64
C SER A 71 -1.20 -13.59 -9.91
N LEU A 72 -1.18 -13.57 -8.59
CA LEU A 72 0.02 -13.78 -7.77
C LEU A 72 0.09 -15.20 -7.17
N HIS A 73 -1.06 -15.85 -7.00
CA HIS A 73 -1.21 -17.22 -6.50
C HIS A 73 -2.04 -18.06 -7.48
N PRO A 74 -1.52 -18.41 -8.66
CA PRO A 74 -2.28 -19.06 -9.73
C PRO A 74 -2.84 -20.43 -9.34
N ASP A 75 -2.23 -21.10 -8.37
CA ASP A 75 -2.61 -22.44 -7.92
C ASP A 75 -3.49 -22.42 -6.67
N ILE A 76 -3.99 -21.24 -6.23
CA ILE A 76 -4.80 -21.13 -5.02
C ILE A 76 -6.15 -21.85 -5.19
N PRO A 77 -6.53 -22.76 -4.28
CA PRO A 77 -7.85 -23.39 -4.32
C PRO A 77 -8.99 -22.34 -4.20
N ALA A 78 -10.05 -22.51 -4.97
CA ALA A 78 -11.18 -21.55 -4.99
C ALA A 78 -11.82 -21.33 -3.61
N SER A 79 -11.89 -22.36 -2.77
CA SER A 79 -12.39 -22.24 -1.40
C SER A 79 -11.49 -21.38 -0.52
N GLU A 80 -10.17 -21.52 -0.66
CA GLU A 80 -9.18 -20.70 0.06
C GLU A 80 -9.23 -19.25 -0.42
N ALA A 81 -9.28 -19.02 -1.75
CA ALA A 81 -9.41 -17.69 -2.33
C ALA A 81 -10.63 -16.94 -1.80
N LEU A 82 -11.79 -17.61 -1.74
CA LEU A 82 -13.01 -17.05 -1.17
C LEU A 82 -12.87 -16.72 0.31
N GLY A 83 -12.28 -17.62 1.10
CA GLY A 83 -12.04 -17.39 2.53
C GLY A 83 -11.12 -16.19 2.78
N ARG A 84 -10.04 -16.02 1.98
CA ARG A 84 -9.17 -14.84 2.07
C ARG A 84 -9.90 -13.54 1.70
N ILE A 85 -10.71 -13.57 0.63
CA ILE A 85 -11.52 -12.43 0.19
C ILE A 85 -12.51 -12.01 1.27
N GLU A 86 -13.26 -12.94 1.85
CA GLU A 86 -14.21 -12.64 2.93
C GLU A 86 -13.51 -12.11 4.18
N GLY A 87 -12.37 -12.73 4.55
CA GLY A 87 -11.56 -12.30 5.69
C GLY A 87 -11.03 -10.87 5.53
N VAL A 88 -10.50 -10.52 4.36
CA VAL A 88 -9.94 -9.18 4.14
C VAL A 88 -11.01 -8.10 4.04
N ILE A 89 -12.19 -8.40 3.50
CA ILE A 89 -13.34 -7.48 3.49
C ILE A 89 -13.78 -7.16 4.92
N GLY A 90 -13.91 -8.18 5.77
CA GLY A 90 -14.22 -8.01 7.19
C GLY A 90 -13.14 -7.21 7.93
N LEU A 91 -11.85 -7.52 7.71
CA LEU A 91 -10.71 -6.81 8.28
C LEU A 91 -10.72 -5.31 7.93
N CYS A 92 -11.11 -4.97 6.69
CA CYS A 92 -11.24 -3.58 6.25
C CYS A 92 -12.53 -2.88 6.73
N GLY A 93 -13.35 -3.55 7.56
CA GLY A 93 -14.60 -2.99 8.08
C GLY A 93 -15.69 -2.80 7.02
N LEU A 94 -15.65 -3.62 5.96
CA LEU A 94 -16.67 -3.66 4.92
C LEU A 94 -17.61 -4.86 5.16
N ARG A 95 -18.86 -4.73 4.70
CA ARG A 95 -19.85 -5.80 4.81
C ARG A 95 -19.65 -6.84 3.69
N SER A 96 -20.03 -8.08 3.93
CA SER A 96 -19.91 -9.16 2.94
C SER A 96 -20.75 -8.92 1.67
N ASP A 97 -21.88 -8.20 1.76
CA ASP A 97 -22.70 -7.81 0.60
C ASP A 97 -21.95 -6.88 -0.36
N SER A 98 -20.90 -6.21 0.12
CA SER A 98 -20.00 -5.37 -0.69
C SER A 98 -19.34 -6.14 -1.85
N LEU A 99 -19.13 -7.44 -1.72
CA LEU A 99 -18.49 -8.27 -2.73
C LEU A 99 -19.23 -8.28 -4.09
N ASN A 100 -20.54 -8.10 -4.07
CA ASN A 100 -21.39 -8.11 -5.27
C ASN A 100 -21.58 -6.73 -5.91
N ARG A 101 -21.07 -5.67 -5.28
CA ARG A 101 -21.20 -4.28 -5.71
C ARG A 101 -20.04 -3.84 -6.59
N TYR A 102 -20.26 -2.77 -7.35
CA TYR A 102 -19.23 -2.12 -8.17
C TYR A 102 -18.55 -0.97 -7.38
N PRO A 103 -17.29 -0.61 -7.72
CA PRO A 103 -16.56 0.46 -7.01
C PRO A 103 -17.29 1.81 -6.99
N HIS A 104 -18.05 2.14 -8.03
CA HIS A 104 -18.78 3.41 -8.09
C HIS A 104 -19.96 3.52 -7.11
N GLU A 105 -20.41 2.39 -6.52
CA GLU A 105 -21.48 2.36 -5.52
C GLU A 105 -21.00 2.63 -4.09
N PHE A 106 -19.71 2.92 -3.90
CA PHE A 106 -19.08 3.16 -2.60
C PHE A 106 -18.70 4.64 -2.41
N SER A 107 -18.72 5.10 -1.15
CA SER A 107 -18.15 6.39 -0.76
C SER A 107 -16.62 6.42 -0.95
N GLY A 108 -16.00 7.60 -0.91
CA GLY A 108 -14.54 7.75 -1.02
C GLY A 108 -13.79 6.92 0.03
N GLY A 109 -14.20 6.98 1.30
CA GLY A 109 -13.59 6.19 2.37
C GLY A 109 -13.79 4.68 2.20
N GLN A 110 -14.95 4.25 1.71
CA GLN A 110 -15.19 2.84 1.42
C GLN A 110 -14.33 2.34 0.24
N ARG A 111 -14.13 3.16 -0.80
CA ARG A 111 -13.22 2.82 -1.91
C ARG A 111 -11.77 2.71 -1.44
N GLN A 112 -11.36 3.58 -0.51
CA GLN A 112 -10.03 3.47 0.09
C GLN A 112 -9.89 2.15 0.86
N ARG A 113 -10.90 1.73 1.62
CA ARG A 113 -10.94 0.42 2.28
C ARG A 113 -10.87 -0.73 1.29
N LEU A 114 -11.51 -0.62 0.12
CA LEU A 114 -11.40 -1.61 -0.96
C LEU A 114 -10.00 -1.65 -1.58
N ALA A 115 -9.35 -0.50 -1.78
CA ALA A 115 -7.97 -0.45 -2.26
C ALA A 115 -6.99 -1.09 -1.26
N ILE A 116 -7.23 -0.88 0.05
CA ILE A 116 -6.50 -1.56 1.12
C ILE A 116 -6.76 -3.07 1.08
N ALA A 117 -8.03 -3.50 0.99
CA ALA A 117 -8.40 -4.91 0.91
C ALA A 117 -7.74 -5.60 -0.29
N ARG A 118 -7.70 -4.95 -1.46
CA ARG A 118 -7.02 -5.47 -2.66
C ARG A 118 -5.53 -5.69 -2.43
N ALA A 119 -4.87 -4.79 -1.73
CA ALA A 119 -3.46 -4.94 -1.42
C ALA A 119 -3.20 -6.05 -0.39
N LEU A 120 -4.11 -6.25 0.55
CA LEU A 120 -3.95 -7.20 1.66
C LEU A 120 -4.37 -8.63 1.32
N VAL A 121 -5.19 -8.85 0.29
CA VAL A 121 -5.75 -10.18 -0.03
C VAL A 121 -4.67 -11.20 -0.38
N VAL A 122 -3.50 -10.76 -0.83
CA VAL A 122 -2.32 -11.59 -1.13
C VAL A 122 -1.38 -11.79 0.07
N GLU A 123 -1.72 -11.23 1.24
CA GLU A 123 -0.97 -11.33 2.50
C GLU A 123 0.48 -10.83 2.39
N PRO A 124 0.69 -9.55 2.00
CA PRO A 124 2.03 -8.99 1.82
C PRO A 124 2.76 -8.80 3.15
N LYS A 125 4.11 -8.77 3.11
CA LYS A 125 4.98 -8.40 4.23
C LYS A 125 5.29 -6.90 4.25
N LEU A 126 5.26 -6.25 3.08
CA LEU A 126 5.51 -4.82 2.92
C LEU A 126 4.34 -4.17 2.18
N LEU A 127 3.78 -3.12 2.75
CA LEU A 127 2.77 -2.29 2.14
C LEU A 127 3.31 -0.88 1.88
N ILE A 128 3.41 -0.51 0.60
CA ILE A 128 3.80 0.84 0.19
C ILE A 128 2.52 1.69 0.11
N CYS A 129 2.42 2.71 0.94
CA CYS A 129 1.27 3.61 1.02
C CYS A 129 1.66 4.97 0.43
N ASP A 130 1.25 5.25 -0.80
CA ASP A 130 1.54 6.52 -1.48
C ASP A 130 0.38 7.49 -1.27
N GLU A 131 0.49 8.36 -0.26
CA GLU A 131 -0.52 9.33 0.16
C GLU A 131 -1.95 8.76 0.32
N PRO A 132 -2.14 7.66 1.03
CA PRO A 132 -3.38 6.88 1.01
C PRO A 132 -4.59 7.58 1.62
N THR A 133 -4.41 8.76 2.19
CA THR A 133 -5.48 9.52 2.86
C THR A 133 -5.66 10.95 2.32
N SER A 134 -4.83 11.39 1.36
CA SER A 134 -4.79 12.80 0.93
C SER A 134 -6.08 13.28 0.25
N ALA A 135 -6.84 12.38 -0.37
CA ALA A 135 -8.10 12.69 -1.07
C ALA A 135 -9.36 12.56 -0.19
N LEU A 136 -9.18 12.34 1.13
CA LEU A 136 -10.28 12.09 2.06
C LEU A 136 -10.46 13.25 3.03
N ASP A 137 -11.68 13.41 3.55
CA ASP A 137 -11.95 14.34 4.64
C ASP A 137 -11.28 13.90 5.95
N VAL A 138 -11.08 14.84 6.89
CA VAL A 138 -10.31 14.62 8.12
C VAL A 138 -10.84 13.46 8.96
N SER A 139 -12.15 13.29 9.04
CA SER A 139 -12.77 12.23 9.86
C SER A 139 -12.54 10.85 9.25
N VAL A 140 -12.64 10.73 7.94
CA VAL A 140 -12.37 9.49 7.22
C VAL A 140 -10.88 9.18 7.18
N GLN A 141 -10.00 10.20 7.07
CA GLN A 141 -8.55 10.01 7.21
C GLN A 141 -8.20 9.32 8.53
N ALA A 142 -8.74 9.80 9.66
CA ALA A 142 -8.49 9.20 10.97
C ALA A 142 -8.93 7.73 11.01
N GLN A 143 -10.09 7.40 10.44
CA GLN A 143 -10.57 6.03 10.37
C GLN A 143 -9.65 5.11 9.54
N ILE A 144 -9.14 5.60 8.40
CA ILE A 144 -8.20 4.83 7.56
C ILE A 144 -6.86 4.64 8.26
N LEU A 145 -6.35 5.67 8.96
CA LEU A 145 -5.10 5.56 9.72
C LEU A 145 -5.22 4.57 10.88
N ASN A 146 -6.33 4.59 11.61
CA ASN A 146 -6.62 3.61 12.67
C ASN A 146 -6.67 2.17 12.09
N LEU A 147 -7.37 1.98 10.96
CA LEU A 147 -7.44 0.71 10.28
C LEU A 147 -6.03 0.20 9.89
N LEU A 148 -5.18 1.06 9.30
CA LEU A 148 -3.82 0.68 8.92
C LEU A 148 -2.97 0.32 10.14
N ASN A 149 -3.09 1.05 11.26
CA ASN A 149 -2.40 0.75 12.51
C ASN A 149 -2.85 -0.60 13.11
N GLU A 150 -4.15 -0.90 13.10
CA GLU A 150 -4.68 -2.20 13.54
C GLU A 150 -4.17 -3.35 12.68
N ILE A 151 -4.15 -3.17 11.35
CA ILE A 151 -3.61 -4.16 10.42
C ILE A 151 -2.12 -4.40 10.66
N GLN A 152 -1.32 -3.34 10.83
CA GLN A 152 0.10 -3.44 11.10
C GLN A 152 0.35 -4.31 12.35
N ARG A 153 -0.36 -4.02 13.44
CA ARG A 153 -0.21 -4.74 14.71
C ARG A 153 -0.69 -6.20 14.66
N SER A 154 -1.76 -6.47 13.89
CA SER A 154 -2.37 -7.81 13.86
C SER A 154 -1.76 -8.74 12.82
N ARG A 155 -1.06 -8.22 11.81
CA ARG A 155 -0.58 -8.98 10.66
C ARG A 155 0.94 -8.93 10.46
N ASP A 156 1.68 -8.25 11.33
CA ASP A 156 3.15 -8.10 11.24
C ASP A 156 3.61 -7.57 9.86
N ILE A 157 2.90 -6.56 9.34
CA ILE A 157 3.18 -5.95 8.05
C ILE A 157 4.03 -4.69 8.25
N SER A 158 5.15 -4.59 7.53
CA SER A 158 5.94 -3.35 7.46
C SER A 158 5.30 -2.35 6.51
N TYR A 159 5.38 -1.06 6.85
CA TYR A 159 4.89 0.02 5.98
C TYR A 159 6.01 0.90 5.47
N LEU A 160 6.00 1.19 4.17
CA LEU A 160 6.69 2.34 3.59
C LEU A 160 5.63 3.41 3.29
N PHE A 161 5.50 4.39 4.19
CA PHE A 161 4.44 5.39 4.12
C PHE A 161 4.94 6.70 3.53
N ILE A 162 4.35 7.14 2.42
CA ILE A 162 4.64 8.42 1.78
C ILE A 162 3.53 9.41 2.14
N THR A 163 3.90 10.53 2.74
CA THR A 163 2.97 11.59 3.11
C THR A 163 3.65 12.96 3.13
N HIS A 164 2.86 14.00 3.13
CA HIS A 164 3.28 15.37 3.44
C HIS A 164 2.65 15.88 4.75
N ASN A 165 1.89 15.04 5.44
CA ASN A 165 1.18 15.39 6.67
C ASN A 165 1.97 14.93 7.91
N PHE A 166 2.51 15.88 8.67
CA PHE A 166 3.28 15.61 9.89
C PHE A 166 2.45 14.92 10.99
N GLY A 167 1.13 15.15 11.04
CA GLY A 167 0.24 14.44 11.97
C GLY A 167 0.21 12.94 11.70
N VAL A 168 0.22 12.54 10.42
CA VAL A 168 0.29 11.14 10.01
C VAL A 168 1.65 10.54 10.37
N VAL A 169 2.75 11.26 10.13
CA VAL A 169 4.08 10.83 10.51
C VAL A 169 4.17 10.57 12.01
N ARG A 170 3.71 11.51 12.83
CA ARG A 170 3.69 11.39 14.30
C ARG A 170 2.88 10.19 14.79
N TYR A 171 1.84 9.82 14.06
CA TYR A 171 0.92 8.76 14.45
C TYR A 171 1.40 7.34 14.08
N LEU A 172 2.08 7.20 12.93
CA LEU A 172 2.39 5.88 12.36
C LEU A 172 3.88 5.56 12.25
N ALA A 173 4.76 6.58 12.16
CA ALA A 173 6.14 6.33 11.76
C ALA A 173 7.04 6.03 12.96
N ASP A 174 7.88 5.01 12.84
CA ASP A 174 9.02 4.74 13.71
C ASP A 174 10.26 5.52 13.19
N GLU A 175 10.50 5.45 11.87
CA GLU A 175 11.61 6.13 11.19
C GLU A 175 11.09 7.05 10.09
N VAL A 176 11.80 8.13 9.84
CA VAL A 176 11.41 9.16 8.85
C VAL A 176 12.59 9.49 7.95
N ILE A 177 12.29 9.60 6.66
CA ILE A 177 13.20 10.12 5.63
C ILE A 177 12.57 11.39 5.05
N VAL A 178 13.21 12.54 5.24
CA VAL A 178 12.77 13.81 4.69
C VAL A 178 13.39 14.00 3.30
N MET A 179 12.53 14.28 2.32
CA MET A 179 12.95 14.49 0.93
C MET A 179 12.57 15.89 0.43
N LYS A 180 13.53 16.62 -0.14
CA LYS A 180 13.36 17.90 -0.80
C LYS A 180 13.94 17.85 -2.21
N SER A 181 13.18 18.25 -3.22
CA SER A 181 13.62 18.33 -4.63
C SER A 181 14.26 17.04 -5.18
N GLY A 182 13.84 15.87 -4.67
CA GLY A 182 14.35 14.56 -5.09
C GLY A 182 15.50 14.02 -4.26
N GLU A 183 16.08 14.81 -3.37
CA GLU A 183 17.19 14.45 -2.49
C GLU A 183 16.75 14.17 -1.07
N VAL A 184 17.42 13.26 -0.38
CA VAL A 184 17.25 13.04 1.05
C VAL A 184 18.03 14.12 1.80
N VAL A 185 17.32 14.94 2.58
CA VAL A 185 17.94 16.03 3.36
C VAL A 185 18.12 15.66 4.82
N GLU A 186 17.27 14.78 5.35
CA GLU A 186 17.40 14.28 6.71
C GLU A 186 16.80 12.89 6.85
N ALA A 187 17.34 12.07 7.76
CA ALA A 187 16.78 10.77 8.14
C ALA A 187 17.07 10.48 9.61
N GLY A 188 16.11 9.83 10.30
CA GLY A 188 16.23 9.49 11.71
C GLY A 188 14.92 8.95 12.28
N SER A 189 14.87 8.78 13.61
CA SER A 189 13.62 8.41 14.28
C SER A 189 12.57 9.50 14.13
N ALA A 190 11.30 9.11 14.17
CA ALA A 190 10.19 10.08 14.09
C ALA A 190 10.28 11.14 15.22
N GLU A 191 10.72 10.74 16.42
CA GLU A 191 10.91 11.64 17.55
C GLU A 191 11.99 12.70 17.26
N GLU A 192 13.14 12.30 16.71
CA GLU A 192 14.23 13.22 16.38
C GLU A 192 13.83 14.21 15.28
N ILE A 193 13.29 13.71 14.18
CA ILE A 193 12.90 14.52 13.02
C ILE A 193 11.79 15.53 13.37
N LEU A 194 10.81 15.11 14.19
CA LEU A 194 9.68 15.98 14.53
C LEU A 194 9.98 17.00 15.65
N ASN A 195 10.89 16.68 16.57
CA ASN A 195 11.14 17.51 17.74
C ASN A 195 12.49 18.23 17.71
N ARG A 196 13.47 17.74 16.93
CA ARG A 196 14.85 18.27 16.84
C ARG A 196 15.37 18.20 15.41
N PRO A 197 14.67 18.80 14.41
CA PRO A 197 15.11 18.78 13.04
C PRO A 197 16.48 19.47 12.90
N LYS A 198 17.33 18.93 12.05
CA LYS A 198 18.67 19.49 11.75
C LYS A 198 18.66 20.29 10.45
N ASP A 199 17.86 19.87 9.47
CA ASP A 199 17.68 20.60 8.21
C ASP A 199 16.61 21.70 8.39
N PRO A 200 16.84 22.92 7.88
CA PRO A 200 15.88 24.03 8.02
C PRO A 200 14.59 23.86 7.21
N TYR A 201 14.51 22.86 6.31
CA TYR A 201 13.32 22.54 5.55
C TYR A 201 12.30 21.79 6.40
#